data_2a47276a142f6031193ecd69ac430187
#
_entry.id   2a47276a142f6031193ecd69ac430187
#
_cell.length_a   1.000
_cell.length_b   1.000
_cell.length_c   1.000
_cell.angle_alpha   90.00
_cell.angle_beta   90.00
_cell.angle_gamma   90.00
#
_symmetry.space_group_name_H-M   'P 1'
#
loop_
_entity.id
_entity.type
_entity.pdbx_description
1 polymer ?
#
loop_
_entity_poly.entity_id
_entity_poly.type
_entity_poly.pdbx_seq_one_letter_code
_entity_poly.pdbx_strand_id
1 'polypeptide(L)'
;MSKEIAIRTGESSPPLLFRQVSPGPSDSTLQFRLLHFWNARKNVKGGPEILLGVEMLMIDAEGTLAQGFIGQNRRSQYEKELERGRVYTLTTFYASNSKVMYHVADQRLVICISHDSALSKDEEDVESILTERFRVHSFSDFEANCDLRGDLHDVVGHLKLVDGQALHQRPVLCTKDGSVSRKVTVHLQLKDGPVVNVYLWDEAAESFRLKFDASATTPTVLLVTTVNPKRLGGKLCLSSMSSSRVFLDEDVDPTSEYLTWLSANPSATSLVNPVEVVKAETLTISEIAAFLKREPAKVNPISLLESSTFLNLVAHNFCDVTFVNPISFTIYCIATIDDVKLGAEWYYIACKDCQTKLNRGPTTLLCPKCRNEDATALANYRVELSVYDNEAQCTFIILGDAGKELTGRKASELIDAYVQSV
;
A
#
# COMPACT_ATOMS: atom_id res chain seq x y z
N MET A 1 4.92 -73.40 -3.38
CA MET A 1 5.63 -72.10 -3.28
C MET A 1 4.62 -71.05 -2.99
N SER A 2 4.43 -70.71 -1.70
CA SER A 2 3.51 -69.68 -1.25
C SER A 2 4.19 -68.34 -1.43
N LYS A 3 3.55 -67.42 -2.16
CA LYS A 3 3.95 -66.03 -2.25
C LYS A 3 3.48 -65.33 -0.97
N GLU A 4 4.41 -64.97 -0.09
CA GLU A 4 4.16 -64.01 0.97
C GLU A 4 3.84 -62.66 0.36
N ILE A 5 2.63 -62.19 0.60
CA ILE A 5 2.22 -60.82 0.33
C ILE A 5 2.73 -59.98 1.54
N ALA A 6 3.80 -59.24 1.32
CA ALA A 6 4.26 -58.26 2.30
C ALA A 6 3.18 -57.19 2.42
N ILE A 7 2.47 -57.19 3.54
CA ILE A 7 1.60 -56.09 3.98
C ILE A 7 2.55 -54.94 4.32
N ARG A 8 2.65 -53.93 3.44
CA ARG A 8 3.25 -52.65 3.77
C ARG A 8 2.36 -52.00 4.84
N THR A 9 2.79 -52.07 6.09
CA THR A 9 2.29 -51.19 7.15
C THR A 9 2.62 -49.77 6.73
N GLY A 10 1.59 -48.99 6.36
CA GLY A 10 1.73 -47.64 5.93
C GLY A 10 2.05 -46.73 7.13
N GLU A 11 3.31 -46.65 7.52
CA GLU A 11 3.79 -45.47 8.24
C GLU A 11 3.77 -44.32 7.23
N SER A 12 2.81 -43.40 7.38
CA SER A 12 2.79 -42.17 6.62
C SER A 12 4.06 -41.38 6.91
N SER A 13 4.86 -41.12 5.88
CA SER A 13 6.03 -40.27 6.04
C SER A 13 5.60 -38.92 6.67
N PRO A 14 6.41 -38.39 7.59
CA PRO A 14 6.07 -37.10 8.21
C PRO A 14 5.91 -36.02 7.16
N PRO A 15 5.04 -35.01 7.39
CA PRO A 15 4.85 -33.90 6.45
C PRO A 15 6.18 -33.18 6.18
N LEU A 16 6.38 -32.76 4.92
CA LEU A 16 7.52 -31.96 4.54
C LEU A 16 7.41 -30.54 5.16
N LEU A 17 8.53 -29.99 5.52
CA LEU A 17 8.65 -28.58 5.88
C LEU A 17 8.82 -27.73 4.63
N PHE A 18 8.37 -26.47 4.66
CA PHE A 18 8.45 -25.59 3.48
C PHE A 18 9.87 -25.41 2.95
N ARG A 19 10.89 -25.41 3.83
CA ARG A 19 12.31 -25.33 3.41
C ARG A 19 12.79 -26.54 2.63
N GLN A 20 12.11 -27.69 2.73
CA GLN A 20 12.47 -28.94 2.06
C GLN A 20 11.80 -29.07 0.68
N VAL A 21 10.88 -28.18 0.36
CA VAL A 21 10.15 -28.18 -0.92
C VAL A 21 11.08 -27.80 -2.05
N SER A 22 11.08 -28.59 -3.11
CA SER A 22 11.80 -28.33 -4.36
C SER A 22 10.83 -27.92 -5.48
N PRO A 23 11.29 -27.16 -6.48
CA PRO A 23 10.45 -26.80 -7.64
C PRO A 23 9.96 -28.03 -8.40
N GLY A 24 8.71 -27.99 -8.84
CA GLY A 24 8.08 -29.06 -9.62
C GLY A 24 6.90 -29.72 -8.90
N PRO A 25 6.39 -30.80 -9.47
CA PRO A 25 5.34 -31.61 -8.85
C PRO A 25 5.90 -32.40 -7.65
N SER A 26 5.09 -32.62 -6.64
CA SER A 26 5.42 -33.39 -5.46
C SER A 26 4.20 -34.19 -4.99
N ASP A 27 4.42 -35.46 -4.72
CA ASP A 27 3.42 -36.37 -4.12
C ASP A 27 3.51 -36.41 -2.59
N SER A 28 4.35 -35.54 -2.01
CA SER A 28 4.53 -35.42 -0.56
C SER A 28 3.36 -34.71 0.09
N THR A 29 3.34 -34.79 1.43
CA THR A 29 2.34 -34.11 2.26
C THR A 29 2.97 -32.88 2.90
N LEU A 30 2.23 -31.77 2.93
CA LEU A 30 2.52 -30.56 3.70
C LEU A 30 1.46 -30.40 4.79
N GLN A 31 1.89 -29.98 5.98
CA GLN A 31 0.97 -29.58 7.04
C GLN A 31 1.32 -28.14 7.44
N PHE A 32 0.32 -27.28 7.48
CA PHE A 32 0.52 -25.85 7.72
C PHE A 32 -0.70 -25.20 8.33
N ARG A 33 -0.49 -24.09 9.05
CA ARG A 33 -1.55 -23.19 9.46
C ARG A 33 -1.76 -22.10 8.42
N LEU A 34 -3.02 -21.86 8.04
CA LEU A 34 -3.42 -20.78 7.12
C LEU A 34 -3.52 -19.45 7.91
N LEU A 35 -2.53 -18.59 7.77
CA LEU A 35 -2.50 -17.29 8.46
C LEU A 35 -3.42 -16.26 7.80
N HIS A 36 -3.41 -16.23 6.46
CA HIS A 36 -4.19 -15.27 5.69
C HIS A 36 -4.43 -15.76 4.26
N PHE A 37 -5.47 -15.23 3.61
CA PHE A 37 -5.70 -15.40 2.18
C PHE A 37 -6.40 -14.17 1.61
N TRP A 38 -6.14 -13.89 0.33
CA TRP A 38 -6.66 -12.73 -0.39
C TRP A 38 -6.85 -13.04 -1.87
N ASN A 39 -7.64 -12.19 -2.54
CA ASN A 39 -7.87 -12.29 -3.98
C ASN A 39 -6.63 -11.86 -4.77
N ALA A 40 -6.08 -12.76 -5.58
CA ALA A 40 -5.05 -12.44 -6.55
C ALA A 40 -5.70 -11.81 -7.78
N ARG A 41 -5.40 -10.52 -8.05
CA ARG A 41 -5.97 -9.75 -9.16
C ARG A 41 -4.87 -9.25 -10.08
N LYS A 42 -5.16 -9.20 -11.36
CA LYS A 42 -4.29 -8.60 -12.38
C LYS A 42 -4.97 -7.39 -12.99
N ASN A 43 -4.29 -6.25 -12.91
CA ASN A 43 -4.72 -5.04 -13.60
C ASN A 43 -4.48 -5.19 -15.10
N VAL A 44 -5.51 -4.94 -15.90
CA VAL A 44 -5.44 -4.92 -17.36
C VAL A 44 -5.55 -3.48 -17.82
N LYS A 45 -4.63 -3.04 -18.69
CA LYS A 45 -4.69 -1.69 -19.25
C LYS A 45 -6.03 -1.48 -19.96
N GLY A 46 -6.82 -0.49 -19.49
CA GLY A 46 -8.08 -0.11 -20.12
C GLY A 46 -9.25 -1.09 -19.92
N GLY A 47 -9.13 -2.09 -19.03
CA GLY A 47 -10.17 -3.06 -18.73
C GLY A 47 -10.37 -3.29 -17.24
N PRO A 48 -11.40 -4.05 -16.86
CA PRO A 48 -11.61 -4.42 -15.47
C PRO A 48 -10.47 -5.34 -14.97
N GLU A 49 -10.25 -5.32 -13.65
CA GLU A 49 -9.32 -6.24 -13.02
C GLU A 49 -9.73 -7.70 -13.26
N ILE A 50 -8.77 -8.54 -13.63
CA ILE A 50 -8.99 -9.98 -13.80
C ILE A 50 -8.63 -10.69 -12.50
N LEU A 51 -9.56 -11.45 -11.95
CA LEU A 51 -9.33 -12.33 -10.81
C LEU A 51 -8.58 -13.58 -11.29
N LEU A 52 -7.36 -13.77 -10.76
CA LEU A 52 -6.51 -14.91 -11.08
C LEU A 52 -6.76 -16.12 -10.18
N GLY A 53 -7.20 -15.88 -8.93
CA GLY A 53 -7.41 -16.91 -7.93
C GLY A 53 -7.33 -16.36 -6.51
N VAL A 54 -6.93 -17.24 -5.59
CA VAL A 54 -6.69 -16.92 -4.17
C VAL A 54 -5.23 -17.17 -3.86
N GLU A 55 -4.57 -16.16 -3.30
CA GLU A 55 -3.24 -16.28 -2.67
C GLU A 55 -3.39 -16.52 -1.17
N MET A 56 -2.45 -17.26 -0.59
CA MET A 56 -2.46 -17.65 0.81
C MET A 56 -1.10 -17.39 1.45
N LEU A 57 -1.11 -17.02 2.72
CA LEU A 57 0.08 -16.99 3.59
C LEU A 57 -0.05 -18.14 4.59
N MET A 58 0.94 -19.01 4.61
CA MET A 58 0.95 -20.25 5.38
C MET A 58 2.21 -20.31 6.25
N ILE A 59 2.12 -21.03 7.38
CA ILE A 59 3.24 -21.28 8.28
C ILE A 59 3.32 -22.76 8.62
N ASP A 60 4.53 -23.33 8.60
CA ASP A 60 4.78 -24.73 8.98
C ASP A 60 5.22 -24.88 10.44
N ALA A 61 5.50 -26.12 10.85
CA ALA A 61 5.90 -26.46 12.21
C ALA A 61 7.27 -25.89 12.63
N GLU A 62 8.13 -25.47 11.69
CA GLU A 62 9.38 -24.75 11.99
C GLU A 62 9.20 -23.24 11.99
N GLY A 63 7.98 -22.74 11.77
CA GLY A 63 7.71 -21.32 11.71
C GLY A 63 8.11 -20.68 10.37
N THR A 64 8.40 -21.46 9.33
CA THR A 64 8.71 -20.94 8.00
C THR A 64 7.44 -20.45 7.31
N LEU A 65 7.46 -19.23 6.80
CA LEU A 65 6.37 -18.67 6.01
C LEU A 65 6.50 -19.08 4.54
N ALA A 66 5.40 -19.52 3.94
CA ALA A 66 5.29 -19.82 2.52
C ALA A 66 4.04 -19.21 1.90
N GLN A 67 4.11 -18.91 0.61
CA GLN A 67 2.97 -18.44 -0.17
C GLN A 67 2.31 -19.61 -0.90
N GLY A 68 0.98 -19.69 -0.80
CA GLY A 68 0.16 -20.63 -1.55
C GLY A 68 -0.67 -19.95 -2.62
N PHE A 69 -1.10 -20.69 -3.62
CA PHE A 69 -1.96 -20.21 -4.70
C PHE A 69 -2.99 -21.25 -5.13
N ILE A 70 -4.25 -20.81 -5.17
CA ILE A 70 -5.37 -21.56 -5.74
C ILE A 70 -5.84 -20.83 -6.98
N GLY A 71 -5.72 -21.43 -8.15
CA GLY A 71 -6.17 -20.83 -9.40
C GLY A 71 -7.68 -20.60 -9.46
N GLN A 72 -8.13 -19.61 -10.24
CA GLN A 72 -9.53 -19.22 -10.37
C GLN A 72 -10.46 -20.38 -10.74
N ASN A 73 -9.99 -21.30 -11.56
CA ASN A 73 -10.74 -22.50 -11.96
C ASN A 73 -11.04 -23.48 -10.83
N ARG A 74 -10.36 -23.34 -9.67
CA ARG A 74 -10.52 -24.18 -8.49
C ARG A 74 -11.04 -23.45 -7.27
N ARG A 75 -11.15 -22.14 -7.37
CA ARG A 75 -11.59 -21.28 -6.28
C ARG A 75 -12.88 -21.78 -5.64
N SER A 76 -13.89 -22.08 -6.45
CA SER A 76 -15.20 -22.54 -5.97
C SER A 76 -15.17 -23.83 -5.14
N GLN A 77 -14.13 -24.66 -5.33
CA GLN A 77 -13.95 -25.92 -4.61
C GLN A 77 -13.46 -25.70 -3.18
N TYR A 78 -12.57 -24.70 -2.98
CA TYR A 78 -11.86 -24.53 -1.72
C TYR A 78 -12.24 -23.26 -0.93
N GLU A 79 -12.71 -22.20 -1.61
CA GLU A 79 -12.89 -20.87 -0.98
C GLU A 79 -13.79 -20.90 0.27
N LYS A 80 -14.84 -21.76 0.25
CA LYS A 80 -15.78 -21.86 1.37
C LYS A 80 -15.22 -22.62 2.57
N GLU A 81 -14.16 -23.36 2.38
CA GLU A 81 -13.53 -24.21 3.40
C GLU A 81 -12.28 -23.55 3.98
N LEU A 82 -11.81 -22.42 3.38
CA LEU A 82 -10.66 -21.69 3.89
C LEU A 82 -11.05 -20.87 5.11
N GLU A 83 -10.44 -21.19 6.24
CA GLU A 83 -10.60 -20.46 7.51
C GLU A 83 -9.22 -20.01 8.02
N ARG A 84 -9.08 -18.74 8.34
CA ARG A 84 -7.84 -18.21 8.95
C ARG A 84 -7.59 -18.84 10.31
N GLY A 85 -6.33 -19.11 10.61
CA GLY A 85 -5.89 -19.70 11.88
C GLY A 85 -6.05 -21.22 11.96
N ARG A 86 -6.67 -21.89 10.98
CA ARG A 86 -6.83 -23.34 10.94
C ARG A 86 -5.64 -24.04 10.32
N VAL A 87 -5.40 -25.27 10.77
CA VAL A 87 -4.38 -26.17 10.20
C VAL A 87 -4.98 -26.97 9.06
N TYR A 88 -4.18 -27.16 8.02
CA TYR A 88 -4.53 -27.90 6.82
C TYR A 88 -3.43 -28.90 6.46
N THR A 89 -3.87 -30.00 5.94
CA THR A 89 -3.00 -31.01 5.31
C THR A 89 -3.23 -30.97 3.79
N LEU A 90 -2.15 -30.75 3.03
CA LEU A 90 -2.14 -30.70 1.57
C LEU A 90 -1.32 -31.88 1.05
N THR A 91 -1.94 -32.71 0.23
CA THR A 91 -1.27 -33.82 -0.48
C THR A 91 -1.25 -33.52 -1.96
N THR A 92 -0.17 -33.92 -2.61
CA THR A 92 0.08 -33.68 -4.03
C THR A 92 -0.04 -32.19 -4.40
N PHE A 93 1.07 -31.54 -4.63
CA PHE A 93 1.10 -30.12 -4.96
C PHE A 93 2.15 -29.82 -6.03
N TYR A 94 2.10 -28.63 -6.58
CA TYR A 94 3.11 -28.13 -7.51
C TYR A 94 3.79 -26.91 -6.90
N ALA A 95 5.12 -26.92 -6.80
CA ALA A 95 5.89 -25.78 -6.32
C ALA A 95 6.56 -25.08 -7.50
N SER A 96 6.33 -23.77 -7.64
CA SER A 96 6.90 -22.95 -8.70
C SER A 96 7.69 -21.77 -8.15
N ASN A 97 8.71 -21.34 -8.88
CA ASN A 97 9.37 -20.08 -8.57
C ASN A 97 8.38 -18.93 -8.64
N SER A 98 8.37 -18.12 -7.60
CA SER A 98 7.56 -16.92 -7.58
C SER A 98 7.99 -15.94 -8.67
N LYS A 99 7.01 -15.47 -9.47
CA LYS A 99 7.18 -14.40 -10.45
C LYS A 99 6.71 -13.05 -9.93
N VAL A 100 6.27 -12.99 -8.66
CA VAL A 100 5.79 -11.74 -8.05
C VAL A 100 6.95 -10.80 -7.76
N MET A 101 6.67 -9.50 -7.88
CA MET A 101 7.66 -8.46 -7.60
C MET A 101 7.89 -8.27 -6.10
N TYR A 102 6.90 -8.63 -5.28
CA TYR A 102 6.89 -8.44 -3.84
C TYR A 102 6.61 -9.76 -3.15
N HIS A 103 7.49 -10.16 -2.23
CA HIS A 103 7.37 -11.41 -1.50
C HIS A 103 6.82 -11.19 -0.10
N VAL A 104 5.81 -11.95 0.26
CA VAL A 104 5.15 -11.89 1.58
C VAL A 104 5.62 -12.98 2.53
N ALA A 105 6.47 -13.90 2.06
CA ALA A 105 6.92 -15.09 2.78
C ALA A 105 8.45 -15.27 2.69
N ASP A 106 9.00 -16.08 3.59
CA ASP A 106 10.43 -16.41 3.60
C ASP A 106 10.79 -17.35 2.42
N GLN A 107 9.90 -18.30 2.14
CA GLN A 107 10.07 -19.23 1.04
C GLN A 107 9.81 -18.54 -0.30
N ARG A 108 10.73 -18.75 -1.26
CA ARG A 108 10.62 -18.15 -2.62
C ARG A 108 9.75 -18.94 -3.56
N LEU A 109 9.44 -20.19 -3.21
CA LEU A 109 8.53 -21.01 -3.98
C LEU A 109 7.09 -20.73 -3.58
N VAL A 110 6.21 -20.70 -4.56
CA VAL A 110 4.76 -20.66 -4.37
C VAL A 110 4.22 -22.07 -4.45
N ILE A 111 3.49 -22.50 -3.44
CA ILE A 111 2.81 -23.80 -3.38
C ILE A 111 1.48 -23.68 -4.12
N CYS A 112 1.39 -24.29 -5.29
CA CYS A 112 0.20 -24.25 -6.11
C CYS A 112 -0.67 -25.48 -5.85
N ILE A 113 -1.94 -25.27 -5.56
CA ILE A 113 -2.94 -26.32 -5.49
C ILE A 113 -3.34 -26.70 -6.91
N SER A 114 -2.92 -27.90 -7.34
CA SER A 114 -3.12 -28.46 -8.69
C SER A 114 -4.42 -29.25 -8.80
N HIS A 115 -4.65 -29.91 -9.96
CA HIS A 115 -5.81 -30.74 -10.16
C HIS A 115 -5.81 -31.99 -9.25
N ASP A 116 -4.65 -32.54 -9.02
CA ASP A 116 -4.48 -33.75 -8.24
C ASP A 116 -4.27 -33.50 -6.75
N SER A 117 -4.26 -32.22 -6.34
CA SER A 117 -4.10 -31.82 -4.95
C SER A 117 -5.35 -32.12 -4.13
N ALA A 118 -5.15 -32.61 -2.91
CA ALA A 118 -6.18 -32.68 -1.90
C ALA A 118 -5.78 -31.82 -0.71
N LEU A 119 -6.62 -30.83 -0.43
CA LEU A 119 -6.51 -29.96 0.74
C LEU A 119 -7.62 -30.34 1.72
N SER A 120 -7.24 -30.75 2.91
CA SER A 120 -8.15 -31.08 4.00
C SER A 120 -7.87 -30.23 5.22
N LYS A 121 -8.92 -29.78 5.89
CA LYS A 121 -8.83 -29.12 7.19
C LYS A 121 -8.62 -30.19 8.27
N ASP A 122 -7.63 -29.97 9.12
CA ASP A 122 -7.37 -30.86 10.24
C ASP A 122 -8.39 -30.61 11.35
N GLU A 123 -8.93 -31.69 11.94
CA GLU A 123 -9.96 -31.60 12.98
C GLU A 123 -9.39 -31.06 14.28
N GLU A 124 -8.16 -31.45 14.62
CA GLU A 124 -7.45 -31.04 15.82
C GLU A 124 -6.47 -29.90 15.50
N ASP A 125 -6.34 -28.96 16.43
CA ASP A 125 -5.33 -27.92 16.34
C ASP A 125 -3.94 -28.50 16.67
N VAL A 126 -2.93 -28.14 15.87
CA VAL A 126 -1.55 -28.60 16.04
C VAL A 126 -0.76 -27.52 16.79
N GLU A 127 -0.63 -27.69 18.11
CA GLU A 127 0.04 -26.73 19.01
C GLU A 127 1.48 -26.41 18.59
N SER A 128 2.15 -27.33 17.88
CA SER A 128 3.53 -27.12 17.41
C SER A 128 3.63 -26.09 16.27
N ILE A 129 2.51 -25.75 15.59
CA ILE A 129 2.50 -24.76 14.52
C ILE A 129 2.04 -23.41 15.09
N LEU A 130 2.91 -22.40 15.00
CA LEU A 130 2.64 -21.06 15.50
C LEU A 130 1.31 -20.51 14.96
N THR A 131 0.57 -19.81 15.80
CA THR A 131 -0.69 -19.17 15.42
C THR A 131 -0.49 -17.92 14.57
N GLU A 132 0.63 -17.21 14.77
CA GLU A 132 1.03 -16.01 14.03
C GLU A 132 2.55 -15.90 13.97
N ARG A 133 3.05 -15.22 12.96
CA ARG A 133 4.44 -14.80 12.85
C ARG A 133 4.53 -13.48 12.11
N PHE A 134 5.25 -12.53 12.69
CA PHE A 134 5.44 -11.19 12.15
C PHE A 134 6.90 -10.94 11.79
N ARG A 135 7.12 -10.14 10.73
CA ARG A 135 8.43 -9.72 10.25
C ARG A 135 8.55 -8.21 10.38
N VAL A 136 8.54 -7.75 11.64
CA VAL A 136 8.55 -6.31 11.95
C VAL A 136 9.90 -5.71 11.60
N HIS A 137 9.87 -4.59 10.87
CA HIS A 137 11.03 -3.80 10.49
C HIS A 137 11.09 -2.48 11.24
N SER A 138 12.31 -2.00 11.47
CA SER A 138 12.60 -0.67 12.00
C SER A 138 12.41 0.41 10.95
N PHE A 139 12.44 1.68 11.37
CA PHE A 139 12.42 2.81 10.43
C PHE A 139 13.61 2.75 9.46
N SER A 140 14.81 2.48 9.98
CA SER A 140 16.02 2.39 9.17
C SER A 140 15.97 1.26 8.14
N ASP A 141 15.38 0.11 8.48
CA ASP A 141 15.19 -0.99 7.54
C ASP A 141 14.23 -0.62 6.42
N PHE A 142 13.12 0.05 6.73
CA PHE A 142 12.19 0.55 5.70
C PHE A 142 12.84 1.61 4.82
N GLU A 143 13.66 2.50 5.38
CA GLU A 143 14.34 3.52 4.61
C GLU A 143 15.38 2.92 3.65
N ALA A 144 16.12 1.91 4.08
CA ALA A 144 17.10 1.19 3.28
C ALA A 144 16.43 0.40 2.12
N ASN A 145 15.23 -0.12 2.35
CA ASN A 145 14.47 -0.91 1.36
C ASN A 145 13.45 -0.09 0.57
N CYS A 146 13.44 1.23 0.73
CA CYS A 146 12.47 2.10 0.08
C CYS A 146 12.62 2.07 -1.44
N ASP A 147 11.49 1.99 -2.14
CA ASP A 147 11.39 1.92 -3.61
C ASP A 147 12.07 0.69 -4.25
N LEU A 148 12.57 -0.24 -3.45
CA LEU A 148 13.09 -1.50 -3.93
C LEU A 148 11.95 -2.51 -4.15
N ARG A 149 12.15 -3.38 -5.13
CA ARG A 149 11.30 -4.56 -5.32
C ARG A 149 11.89 -5.70 -4.51
N GLY A 150 11.10 -6.30 -3.65
CA GLY A 150 11.61 -7.36 -2.78
C GLY A 150 10.60 -7.80 -1.73
N ASP A 151 11.10 -8.06 -0.54
CA ASP A 151 10.26 -8.53 0.56
C ASP A 151 9.43 -7.40 1.16
N LEU A 152 8.17 -7.72 1.45
CA LEU A 152 7.28 -6.89 2.24
C LEU A 152 7.41 -7.29 3.71
N HIS A 153 7.41 -6.29 4.59
CA HIS A 153 7.60 -6.47 6.02
C HIS A 153 6.46 -5.80 6.79
N ASP A 154 6.45 -6.03 8.08
CA ASP A 154 5.40 -5.56 8.96
C ASP A 154 5.87 -4.32 9.71
N VAL A 155 4.94 -3.41 10.00
CA VAL A 155 5.19 -2.20 10.79
C VAL A 155 4.32 -2.20 12.02
N VAL A 156 4.92 -1.88 13.18
CA VAL A 156 4.21 -1.64 14.43
C VAL A 156 4.58 -0.26 14.97
N GLY A 157 3.61 0.48 15.48
CA GLY A 157 3.87 1.81 16.01
C GLY A 157 2.73 2.37 16.84
N HIS A 158 3.03 3.45 17.56
CA HIS A 158 2.04 4.23 18.28
C HIS A 158 1.20 5.05 17.29
N LEU A 159 -0.09 4.83 17.28
CA LEU A 159 -1.05 5.53 16.44
C LEU A 159 -1.20 6.97 16.94
N LYS A 160 -0.90 7.96 16.10
CA LYS A 160 -0.95 9.40 16.43
C LYS A 160 -2.16 10.10 15.83
N LEU A 161 -2.38 9.94 14.54
CA LEU A 161 -3.46 10.57 13.79
C LEU A 161 -4.11 9.55 12.85
N VAL A 162 -5.39 9.76 12.57
CA VAL A 162 -6.15 9.04 11.54
C VAL A 162 -6.79 10.08 10.63
N ASP A 163 -6.50 10.01 9.33
CA ASP A 163 -6.92 10.98 8.31
C ASP A 163 -6.69 12.43 8.75
N GLY A 164 -5.52 12.69 9.37
CA GLY A 164 -5.14 14.00 9.89
C GLY A 164 -5.83 14.43 11.18
N GLN A 165 -6.73 13.63 11.72
CA GLN A 165 -7.47 13.95 12.95
C GLN A 165 -6.81 13.34 14.18
N ALA A 166 -6.77 14.11 15.26
CA ALA A 166 -6.22 13.64 16.52
C ALA A 166 -7.14 12.61 17.20
N LEU A 167 -6.56 11.57 17.78
CA LEU A 167 -7.29 10.43 18.35
C LEU A 167 -8.23 10.79 19.51
N HIS A 168 -7.89 11.83 20.30
CA HIS A 168 -8.76 12.27 21.41
C HIS A 168 -10.14 12.79 20.93
N GLN A 169 -10.26 13.16 19.65
CA GLN A 169 -11.52 13.56 19.03
C GLN A 169 -12.33 12.37 18.52
N ARG A 170 -11.76 11.15 18.64
CA ARG A 170 -12.28 9.90 18.11
C ARG A 170 -12.92 10.09 16.72
N PRO A 171 -12.10 10.19 15.66
CA PRO A 171 -12.57 10.45 14.32
C PRO A 171 -13.64 9.42 13.91
N VAL A 172 -14.70 9.89 13.26
CA VAL A 172 -15.73 9.02 12.69
C VAL A 172 -15.23 8.59 11.31
N LEU A 173 -14.89 7.32 11.17
CA LEU A 173 -14.28 6.78 9.96
C LEU A 173 -15.30 6.29 8.92
N CYS A 174 -16.54 6.00 9.36
CA CYS A 174 -17.66 5.63 8.50
C CYS A 174 -18.62 6.81 8.38
N THR A 175 -18.80 7.33 7.17
CA THR A 175 -19.75 8.40 6.91
C THR A 175 -21.19 7.86 6.90
N LYS A 176 -22.16 8.64 7.42
CA LYS A 176 -23.59 8.24 7.54
C LYS A 176 -24.26 8.01 6.18
N ASP A 177 -23.69 8.52 5.11
CA ASP A 177 -24.20 8.43 3.73
C ASP A 177 -23.72 7.16 2.98
N GLY A 178 -22.93 6.31 3.64
CA GLY A 178 -22.45 5.06 3.05
C GLY A 178 -21.31 5.24 2.01
N SER A 179 -20.88 6.47 1.75
CA SER A 179 -19.70 6.73 0.92
C SER A 179 -18.44 6.46 1.76
N VAL A 180 -17.82 5.31 1.54
CA VAL A 180 -16.59 4.94 2.25
C VAL A 180 -15.40 5.19 1.33
N SER A 181 -14.49 6.06 1.75
CA SER A 181 -13.22 6.22 1.02
C SER A 181 -12.49 4.88 0.97
N ARG A 182 -11.94 4.51 -0.20
CA ARG A 182 -11.10 3.31 -0.34
C ARG A 182 -9.80 3.38 0.45
N LYS A 183 -9.46 4.54 1.00
CA LYS A 183 -8.19 4.81 1.68
C LYS A 183 -8.43 5.34 3.10
N VAL A 184 -7.57 4.94 4.03
CA VAL A 184 -7.37 5.57 5.34
C VAL A 184 -5.88 5.89 5.48
N THR A 185 -5.56 7.09 5.94
CA THR A 185 -4.18 7.47 6.24
C THR A 185 -3.97 7.48 7.74
N VAL A 186 -3.03 6.67 8.22
CA VAL A 186 -2.66 6.67 9.63
C VAL A 186 -1.22 7.16 9.81
N HIS A 187 -0.96 7.82 10.92
CA HIS A 187 0.36 8.32 11.27
C HIS A 187 0.88 7.49 12.44
N LEU A 188 1.95 6.73 12.21
CA LEU A 188 2.56 5.85 13.20
C LEU A 188 3.89 6.39 13.67
N GLN A 189 4.04 6.58 14.99
CA GLN A 189 5.32 6.80 15.64
C GLN A 189 6.01 5.45 15.82
N LEU A 190 7.12 5.22 15.13
CA LEU A 190 7.92 4.02 15.31
C LEU A 190 8.82 4.16 16.55
N LYS A 191 9.25 3.03 17.11
CA LYS A 191 10.05 2.98 18.36
C LYS A 191 11.40 3.69 18.21
N ASP A 192 11.99 3.59 17.04
CA ASP A 192 13.35 4.04 16.70
C ASP A 192 13.40 5.09 15.59
N GLY A 193 12.28 5.74 15.29
CA GLY A 193 12.24 6.66 14.16
C GLY A 193 11.20 7.77 14.27
N PRO A 194 11.09 8.60 13.24
CA PRO A 194 10.07 9.62 13.14
C PRO A 194 8.67 9.02 12.94
N VAL A 195 7.67 9.89 12.92
CA VAL A 195 6.31 9.50 12.52
C VAL A 195 6.29 9.20 11.03
N VAL A 196 5.73 8.05 10.67
CA VAL A 196 5.59 7.56 9.30
C VAL A 196 4.13 7.54 8.89
N ASN A 197 3.84 8.00 7.67
CA ASN A 197 2.50 7.88 7.10
C ASN A 197 2.31 6.46 6.55
N VAL A 198 1.24 5.81 6.97
CA VAL A 198 0.82 4.51 6.46
C VAL A 198 -0.51 4.67 5.73
N TYR A 199 -0.51 4.36 4.45
CA TYR A 199 -1.71 4.39 3.62
C TYR A 199 -2.34 3.00 3.59
N LEU A 200 -3.51 2.88 4.20
CA LEU A 200 -4.32 1.67 4.16
C LEU A 200 -5.30 1.78 2.98
N TRP A 201 -5.37 0.73 2.17
CA TRP A 201 -6.21 0.67 0.99
C TRP A 201 -7.20 -0.49 1.09
N ASP A 202 -8.35 -0.32 0.48
CA ASP A 202 -9.37 -1.35 0.25
C ASP A 202 -9.67 -2.21 1.52
N GLU A 203 -9.40 -3.50 1.49
CA GLU A 203 -9.69 -4.44 2.60
C GLU A 203 -8.94 -4.09 3.90
N ALA A 204 -7.71 -3.58 3.80
CA ALA A 204 -6.95 -3.13 4.98
C ALA A 204 -7.58 -1.87 5.61
N ALA A 205 -8.06 -0.93 4.77
CA ALA A 205 -8.75 0.27 5.24
C ALA A 205 -10.10 -0.08 5.88
N GLU A 206 -10.85 -0.99 5.28
CA GLU A 206 -12.12 -1.48 5.82
C GLU A 206 -11.93 -2.19 7.16
N SER A 207 -10.97 -3.13 7.22
CA SER A 207 -10.62 -3.84 8.45
C SER A 207 -10.21 -2.89 9.58
N PHE A 208 -9.40 -1.86 9.25
CA PHE A 208 -9.01 -0.84 10.22
C PHE A 208 -10.22 -0.09 10.76
N ARG A 209 -11.13 0.39 9.90
CA ARG A 209 -12.34 1.12 10.34
C ARG A 209 -13.21 0.27 11.25
N LEU A 210 -13.48 -0.97 10.85
CA LEU A 210 -14.32 -1.87 11.63
C LEU A 210 -13.74 -2.12 13.03
N LYS A 211 -12.44 -2.40 13.10
CA LYS A 211 -11.76 -2.63 14.39
C LYS A 211 -11.68 -1.35 15.23
N PHE A 212 -11.35 -0.22 14.61
CA PHE A 212 -11.25 1.07 15.29
C PHE A 212 -12.60 1.49 15.90
N ASP A 213 -13.69 1.37 15.13
CA ASP A 213 -15.03 1.73 15.59
C ASP A 213 -15.58 0.74 16.63
N ALA A 214 -15.22 -0.55 16.54
CA ALA A 214 -15.61 -1.58 17.49
C ALA A 214 -14.84 -1.50 18.83
N SER A 215 -13.68 -0.86 18.87
CA SER A 215 -12.87 -0.74 20.07
C SER A 215 -13.57 0.08 21.15
N ALA A 216 -13.63 -0.42 22.38
CA ALA A 216 -14.25 0.27 23.53
C ALA A 216 -13.51 1.56 23.90
N THR A 217 -12.18 1.53 23.78
CA THR A 217 -11.29 2.68 23.98
C THR A 217 -10.63 3.07 22.64
N THR A 218 -10.11 4.28 22.57
CA THR A 218 -9.37 4.70 21.38
C THR A 218 -8.07 3.88 21.26
N PRO A 219 -7.87 3.14 20.15
CA PRO A 219 -6.66 2.34 19.96
C PRO A 219 -5.38 3.17 20.02
N THR A 220 -4.35 2.61 20.66
CA THR A 220 -3.07 3.27 20.90
C THR A 220 -1.96 2.74 20.00
N VAL A 221 -1.95 1.44 19.72
CA VAL A 221 -0.93 0.77 18.91
C VAL A 221 -1.58 0.11 17.70
N LEU A 222 -0.91 0.23 16.57
CA LEU A 222 -1.32 -0.38 15.31
C LEU A 222 -0.17 -1.18 14.72
N LEU A 223 -0.46 -2.41 14.31
CA LEU A 223 0.39 -3.21 13.45
C LEU A 223 -0.27 -3.41 12.10
N VAL A 224 0.48 -3.19 11.03
CA VAL A 224 0.06 -3.47 9.65
C VAL A 224 1.08 -4.40 9.01
N THR A 225 0.61 -5.53 8.49
CA THR A 225 1.48 -6.51 7.85
C THR A 225 1.72 -6.19 6.38
N THR A 226 2.82 -6.71 5.84
CA THR A 226 3.16 -6.70 4.40
C THR A 226 3.02 -5.33 3.74
N VAL A 227 3.59 -4.29 4.37
CA VAL A 227 3.59 -2.93 3.84
C VAL A 227 4.72 -2.72 2.82
N ASN A 228 4.44 -1.88 1.82
CA ASN A 228 5.39 -1.51 0.78
C ASN A 228 5.96 -0.12 1.09
N PRO A 229 7.27 0.00 1.38
CA PRO A 229 7.91 1.29 1.60
C PRO A 229 8.11 2.05 0.29
N LYS A 230 7.74 3.34 0.29
CA LYS A 230 7.84 4.25 -0.85
C LYS A 230 8.28 5.63 -0.39
N ARG A 231 8.85 6.42 -1.32
CA ARG A 231 9.10 7.85 -1.07
C ARG A 231 8.03 8.70 -1.73
N LEU A 232 7.34 9.50 -0.92
CA LEU A 232 6.44 10.54 -1.40
C LEU A 232 6.97 11.90 -0.93
N GLY A 233 7.24 12.81 -1.86
CA GLY A 233 7.84 14.10 -1.54
C GLY A 233 9.18 14.00 -0.79
N GLY A 234 9.99 12.97 -1.06
CA GLY A 234 11.27 12.72 -0.39
C GLY A 234 11.15 12.07 1.01
N LYS A 235 9.95 11.93 1.57
CA LYS A 235 9.70 11.31 2.88
C LYS A 235 9.30 9.85 2.70
N LEU A 236 9.78 8.98 3.61
CA LEU A 236 9.34 7.59 3.68
C LEU A 236 7.84 7.54 4.04
N CYS A 237 7.09 6.78 3.29
CA CYS A 237 5.73 6.37 3.62
C CYS A 237 5.56 4.87 3.35
N LEU A 238 4.58 4.27 3.98
CA LEU A 238 4.26 2.86 3.85
C LEU A 238 2.87 2.73 3.22
N SER A 239 2.70 1.75 2.36
CA SER A 239 1.41 1.48 1.69
C SER A 239 1.00 0.03 1.92
N SER A 240 -0.23 -0.19 2.36
CA SER A 240 -0.77 -1.55 2.43
C SER A 240 -0.89 -2.18 1.05
N MET A 241 -0.89 -3.50 1.03
CA MET A 241 -1.10 -4.36 -0.13
C MET A 241 -2.37 -5.20 0.07
N SER A 242 -2.79 -5.95 -0.94
CA SER A 242 -3.93 -6.89 -0.82
C SER A 242 -3.71 -7.99 0.24
N SER A 243 -2.45 -8.28 0.55
CA SER A 243 -2.04 -9.24 1.60
C SER A 243 -1.98 -8.64 3.00
N SER A 244 -2.17 -7.32 3.16
CA SER A 244 -2.01 -6.66 4.45
C SER A 244 -3.14 -6.95 5.41
N ARG A 245 -2.78 -7.21 6.66
CA ARG A 245 -3.68 -7.34 7.80
C ARG A 245 -3.45 -6.22 8.80
N VAL A 246 -4.46 -5.93 9.61
CA VAL A 246 -4.44 -4.86 10.60
C VAL A 246 -4.73 -5.45 11.98
N PHE A 247 -3.91 -5.09 12.97
CA PHE A 247 -4.05 -5.48 14.36
C PHE A 247 -3.92 -4.27 15.27
N LEU A 248 -4.72 -4.23 16.33
CA LEU A 248 -4.76 -3.12 17.28
C LEU A 248 -4.45 -3.61 18.69
N ASP A 249 -3.74 -2.78 19.45
CA ASP A 249 -3.48 -2.93 20.89
C ASP A 249 -3.09 -4.36 21.32
N GLU A 250 -4.00 -5.11 21.94
CA GLU A 250 -3.74 -6.45 22.49
C GLU A 250 -4.07 -7.59 21.52
N ASP A 251 -4.33 -7.29 20.25
CA ASP A 251 -4.72 -8.32 19.26
C ASP A 251 -3.63 -9.39 19.06
N VAL A 252 -2.33 -9.00 19.17
CA VAL A 252 -1.17 -9.87 18.91
C VAL A 252 0.04 -9.46 19.75
N ASP A 253 1.00 -10.38 19.90
CA ASP A 253 2.20 -10.16 20.75
C ASP A 253 2.97 -8.87 20.41
N PRO A 254 3.30 -8.53 19.14
CA PRO A 254 4.06 -7.32 18.85
C PRO A 254 3.36 -6.03 19.25
N THR A 255 2.03 -5.98 19.18
CA THR A 255 1.26 -4.80 19.63
C THR A 255 1.21 -4.73 21.15
N SER A 256 1.02 -5.86 21.84
CA SER A 256 1.04 -5.95 23.30
C SER A 256 2.41 -5.59 23.89
N GLU A 257 3.50 -6.05 23.25
CA GLU A 257 4.86 -5.68 23.61
C GLU A 257 5.12 -4.18 23.42
N TYR A 258 4.59 -3.60 22.35
CA TYR A 258 4.73 -2.16 22.09
C TYR A 258 3.96 -1.34 23.12
N LEU A 259 2.75 -1.74 23.51
CA LEU A 259 1.97 -1.13 24.60
C LEU A 259 2.71 -1.16 25.93
N THR A 260 3.28 -2.33 26.28
CA THR A 260 4.09 -2.50 27.49
C THR A 260 5.30 -1.57 27.46
N TRP A 261 5.97 -1.47 26.32
CA TRP A 261 7.10 -0.55 26.16
C TRP A 261 6.68 0.92 26.30
N LEU A 262 5.54 1.34 25.74
CA LEU A 262 5.00 2.70 25.90
C LEU A 262 4.72 3.02 27.38
N SER A 263 4.15 2.08 28.10
CA SER A 263 3.84 2.23 29.53
C SER A 263 5.10 2.40 30.38
N ALA A 264 6.18 1.71 30.00
CA ALA A 264 7.48 1.80 30.68
C ALA A 264 8.28 3.05 30.28
N ASN A 265 7.94 3.70 29.17
CA ASN A 265 8.64 4.87 28.62
C ASN A 265 7.69 6.05 28.38
N PRO A 266 7.15 6.70 29.43
CA PRO A 266 6.18 7.80 29.28
C PRO A 266 6.72 8.98 28.46
N SER A 267 8.05 9.21 28.49
CA SER A 267 8.71 10.22 27.66
C SER A 267 8.65 9.91 26.17
N ALA A 268 8.56 8.65 25.78
CA ALA A 268 8.39 8.25 24.38
C ALA A 268 7.01 8.64 23.83
N THR A 269 5.99 8.74 24.70
CA THR A 269 4.67 9.28 24.31
C THR A 269 4.72 10.79 24.06
N SER A 270 5.63 11.50 24.71
CA SER A 270 5.86 12.93 24.57
C SER A 270 7.00 13.29 23.60
N LEU A 271 7.88 12.34 23.26
CA LEU A 271 8.80 12.43 22.12
C LEU A 271 8.00 12.35 20.79
N VAL A 272 6.99 13.12 20.75
CA VAL A 272 6.56 13.72 19.54
C VAL A 272 7.71 14.64 19.16
N ASN A 273 8.53 14.28 18.17
CA ASN A 273 8.77 15.29 17.16
C ASN A 273 7.38 15.89 16.94
N PRO A 274 7.12 17.17 17.24
CA PRO A 274 5.82 17.67 16.92
C PRO A 274 5.62 17.14 15.52
N VAL A 275 4.72 16.15 15.35
CA VAL A 275 4.04 16.06 14.09
C VAL A 275 3.69 17.51 14.00
N GLU A 276 4.43 18.22 13.17
CA GLU A 276 3.91 19.45 12.68
C GLU A 276 2.53 18.98 12.31
N VAL A 277 1.62 19.23 13.23
CA VAL A 277 0.21 19.01 13.00
C VAL A 277 0.06 19.96 11.86
N VAL A 278 0.17 19.37 10.66
CA VAL A 278 -0.20 20.10 9.48
C VAL A 278 -1.63 20.36 9.79
N LYS A 279 -1.89 21.52 10.39
CA LYS A 279 -3.22 22.04 10.50
C LYS A 279 -3.67 22.06 9.06
N ALA A 280 -4.43 21.02 8.69
CA ALA A 280 -5.14 21.01 7.45
C ALA A 280 -6.20 22.10 7.62
N GLU A 281 -5.84 23.32 7.32
CA GLU A 281 -6.77 24.45 7.34
C GLU A 281 -7.47 24.42 6.01
N THR A 282 -8.80 24.32 6.06
CA THR A 282 -9.62 24.56 4.88
C THR A 282 -9.68 26.08 4.72
N LEU A 283 -9.03 26.58 3.68
CA LEU A 283 -8.98 28.00 3.36
C LEU A 283 -9.78 28.31 2.11
N THR A 284 -10.37 29.48 2.06
CA THR A 284 -10.93 30.05 0.82
C THR A 284 -9.81 30.46 -0.13
N ILE A 285 -10.14 30.62 -1.40
CA ILE A 285 -9.20 31.13 -2.43
C ILE A 285 -8.64 32.48 -2.01
N SER A 286 -9.47 33.36 -1.42
CA SER A 286 -9.06 34.66 -0.90
C SER A 286 -8.03 34.57 0.24
N GLU A 287 -8.24 33.64 1.16
CA GLU A 287 -7.33 33.40 2.28
C GLU A 287 -5.99 32.82 1.81
N ILE A 288 -6.00 31.89 0.85
CA ILE A 288 -4.79 31.38 0.20
C ILE A 288 -4.01 32.51 -0.48
N ALA A 289 -4.70 33.38 -1.22
CA ALA A 289 -4.06 34.52 -1.87
C ALA A 289 -3.47 35.50 -0.86
N ALA A 290 -4.15 35.75 0.27
CA ALA A 290 -3.66 36.59 1.36
C ALA A 290 -2.43 35.97 2.06
N PHE A 291 -2.43 34.64 2.28
CA PHE A 291 -1.31 33.90 2.82
C PHE A 291 -0.05 34.03 1.93
N LEU A 292 -0.21 33.76 0.62
CA LEU A 292 0.89 33.85 -0.35
C LEU A 292 1.48 35.27 -0.46
N LYS A 293 0.68 36.32 -0.20
CA LYS A 293 1.16 37.73 -0.17
C LYS A 293 1.91 38.11 1.10
N ARG A 294 1.65 37.41 2.23
CA ARG A 294 2.27 37.74 3.54
C ARG A 294 3.64 37.10 3.74
N GLU A 295 3.89 35.95 3.11
CA GLU A 295 5.20 35.31 3.15
C GLU A 295 6.20 36.12 2.32
N PRO A 296 7.31 36.64 2.92
CA PRO A 296 8.33 37.34 2.14
C PRO A 296 8.94 36.36 1.13
N ALA A 297 9.00 36.80 -0.11
CA ALA A 297 9.45 36.03 -1.28
C ALA A 297 10.90 35.49 -1.14
N LYS A 298 11.11 34.49 -0.29
CA LYS A 298 12.27 33.57 -0.36
C LYS A 298 12.06 32.42 -1.34
N VAL A 299 10.89 32.35 -1.93
CA VAL A 299 10.55 31.32 -2.91
C VAL A 299 10.31 32.03 -4.24
N ASN A 300 11.28 31.94 -5.13
CA ASN A 300 11.13 32.40 -6.50
C ASN A 300 9.94 31.66 -7.12
N PRO A 301 8.94 32.33 -7.75
CA PRO A 301 7.81 31.65 -8.39
C PRO A 301 8.23 30.56 -9.40
N ILE A 302 9.46 30.68 -9.95
CA ILE A 302 10.05 29.67 -10.84
C ILE A 302 10.58 28.44 -10.08
N SER A 303 11.03 28.59 -8.81
CA SER A 303 11.48 27.46 -8.00
C SER A 303 10.34 26.65 -7.40
N LEU A 304 9.12 27.18 -7.34
CA LEU A 304 7.89 26.43 -7.04
C LEU A 304 7.52 25.47 -8.20
N LEU A 305 7.98 25.75 -9.41
CA LEU A 305 7.82 24.89 -10.57
C LEU A 305 8.85 23.75 -10.63
N GLU A 306 9.96 23.87 -9.90
CA GLU A 306 11.06 22.88 -9.92
C GLU A 306 11.08 21.93 -8.70
N SER A 307 10.48 22.33 -7.58
CA SER A 307 10.28 21.44 -6.44
C SER A 307 8.88 20.83 -6.57
N SER A 308 8.84 19.51 -6.77
CA SER A 308 7.65 18.68 -6.88
C SER A 308 6.67 18.93 -5.71
N THR A 309 5.87 19.98 -5.86
CA THR A 309 4.76 20.27 -4.97
C THR A 309 3.59 19.43 -5.48
N PHE A 310 3.31 18.32 -4.81
CA PHE A 310 2.21 17.43 -5.18
C PHE A 310 0.89 18.11 -4.83
N LEU A 311 0.08 18.38 -5.85
CA LEU A 311 -1.34 18.61 -5.72
C LEU A 311 -2.01 17.23 -5.62
N ASN A 312 -2.46 16.82 -4.45
CA ASN A 312 -3.38 15.70 -4.34
C ASN A 312 -4.80 16.23 -4.57
N LEU A 313 -5.30 16.04 -5.77
CA LEU A 313 -6.68 16.31 -6.12
C LEU A 313 -7.52 15.05 -5.84
N VAL A 314 -8.40 15.11 -4.85
CA VAL A 314 -9.45 14.10 -4.66
C VAL A 314 -10.71 14.67 -5.32
N ALA A 315 -11.06 14.14 -6.50
CA ALA A 315 -12.25 14.55 -7.23
C ALA A 315 -13.47 13.76 -6.77
N HIS A 316 -14.28 14.35 -5.92
CA HIS A 316 -15.69 14.02 -5.80
C HIS A 316 -16.49 15.29 -6.04
N ASN A 317 -17.12 15.48 -7.19
CA ASN A 317 -18.02 16.59 -7.59
C ASN A 317 -17.72 18.01 -7.04
N PHE A 318 -16.76 18.14 -6.14
CA PHE A 318 -16.13 19.31 -5.57
C PHE A 318 -14.62 19.07 -5.60
N CYS A 319 -13.83 19.99 -6.13
CA CYS A 319 -12.38 19.88 -6.14
C CYS A 319 -11.81 20.30 -4.78
N ASP A 320 -11.36 19.32 -3.99
CA ASP A 320 -10.48 19.58 -2.87
C ASP A 320 -9.05 19.76 -3.40
N VAL A 321 -8.52 20.97 -3.37
CA VAL A 321 -7.15 21.27 -3.79
C VAL A 321 -6.26 21.29 -2.58
N THR A 322 -5.32 20.36 -2.51
CA THR A 322 -4.33 20.31 -1.41
C THR A 322 -3.02 20.93 -1.85
N PHE A 323 -2.59 22.00 -1.20
CA PHE A 323 -1.26 22.56 -1.37
C PHE A 323 -0.31 21.98 -0.32
N VAL A 324 0.78 21.36 -0.74
CA VAL A 324 1.87 20.95 0.15
C VAL A 324 3.02 21.93 -0.05
N ASN A 325 3.26 22.77 0.94
CA ASN A 325 4.45 23.62 0.99
C ASN A 325 5.59 22.83 1.66
N PRO A 326 6.85 22.92 1.22
CA PRO A 326 8.00 22.28 1.89
C PRO A 326 8.21 22.72 3.34
N ILE A 327 7.44 23.69 3.84
CA ILE A 327 7.49 24.20 5.23
C ILE A 327 6.26 23.71 6.04
N SER A 328 5.76 22.48 5.82
CA SER A 328 4.86 21.76 6.74
C SER A 328 3.40 22.23 6.83
N PHE A 329 2.82 22.81 5.81
CA PHE A 329 1.39 23.11 5.77
C PHE A 329 0.69 22.32 4.66
N THR A 330 -0.41 21.64 5.00
CA THR A 330 -1.39 21.16 4.02
C THR A 330 -2.58 22.12 4.07
N ILE A 331 -2.84 22.78 2.96
CA ILE A 331 -4.01 23.66 2.80
C ILE A 331 -5.03 22.90 1.96
N TYR A 332 -6.23 22.76 2.47
CA TYR A 332 -7.38 22.29 1.70
C TYR A 332 -8.14 23.51 1.19
N CYS A 333 -8.54 23.47 -0.07
CA CYS A 333 -9.46 24.46 -0.64
C CYS A 333 -10.58 23.70 -1.33
N ILE A 334 -11.80 24.04 -0.99
CA ILE A 334 -12.99 23.53 -1.69
C ILE A 334 -13.37 24.57 -2.74
N ALA A 335 -13.22 24.22 -4.00
CA ALA A 335 -13.52 25.11 -5.10
C ALA A 335 -14.22 24.37 -6.26
N THR A 336 -15.01 25.07 -7.03
CA THR A 336 -15.67 24.54 -8.22
C THR A 336 -14.80 24.80 -9.44
N ILE A 337 -14.62 23.80 -10.30
CA ILE A 337 -13.97 23.99 -11.60
C ILE A 337 -14.94 24.73 -12.52
N ASP A 338 -14.53 25.90 -12.97
CA ASP A 338 -15.27 26.74 -13.92
C ASP A 338 -14.87 26.43 -15.36
N ASP A 339 -13.58 26.29 -15.60
CA ASP A 339 -13.05 26.07 -16.94
C ASP A 339 -11.72 25.32 -16.90
N VAL A 340 -11.45 24.55 -17.95
CA VAL A 340 -10.16 23.95 -18.23
C VAL A 340 -9.50 24.77 -19.32
N LYS A 341 -8.47 25.53 -18.99
CA LYS A 341 -7.77 26.34 -19.98
C LYS A 341 -7.07 25.44 -20.99
N LEU A 342 -7.65 25.29 -22.14
CA LEU A 342 -7.10 24.61 -23.28
C LEU A 342 -5.98 25.46 -23.91
N GLY A 343 -4.82 25.48 -23.28
CA GLY A 343 -3.60 26.06 -23.86
C GLY A 343 -2.89 25.04 -24.75
N ALA A 344 -1.92 25.50 -25.54
CA ALA A 344 -1.18 24.65 -26.48
C ALA A 344 -0.36 23.50 -25.82
N GLU A 345 -0.21 23.53 -24.50
CA GLU A 345 0.64 22.57 -23.77
C GLU A 345 -0.03 22.07 -22.47
N TRP A 346 -1.02 21.16 -22.60
CA TRP A 346 -1.63 20.50 -21.44
C TRP A 346 -0.77 19.39 -20.85
N TYR A 347 0.41 19.13 -21.41
CA TYR A 347 1.39 18.18 -20.93
C TYR A 347 2.82 18.70 -21.11
N TYR A 348 3.74 18.11 -20.39
CA TYR A 348 5.18 18.31 -20.59
C TYR A 348 5.91 16.98 -20.65
N ILE A 349 7.09 16.99 -21.24
CA ILE A 349 7.92 15.79 -21.36
C ILE A 349 8.87 15.73 -20.17
N ALA A 350 8.82 14.63 -19.43
CA ALA A 350 9.64 14.37 -18.26
C ALA A 350 10.56 13.16 -18.46
N CYS A 351 11.62 13.11 -17.71
CA CYS A 351 12.50 11.94 -17.61
C CYS A 351 11.75 10.78 -16.95
N LYS A 352 11.77 9.61 -17.55
CA LYS A 352 11.13 8.41 -17.03
C LYS A 352 11.66 8.01 -15.65
N ASP A 353 12.94 8.25 -15.39
CA ASP A 353 13.62 7.77 -14.17
C ASP A 353 13.42 8.72 -12.97
N CYS A 354 13.51 10.04 -13.20
CA CYS A 354 13.48 11.02 -12.11
C CYS A 354 12.34 12.04 -12.19
N GLN A 355 11.45 11.95 -13.19
CA GLN A 355 10.28 12.80 -13.41
C GLN A 355 10.60 14.30 -13.63
N THR A 356 11.86 14.67 -13.77
CA THR A 356 12.27 16.05 -14.05
C THR A 356 11.95 16.40 -15.50
N LYS A 357 11.47 17.63 -15.76
CA LYS A 357 11.22 18.13 -17.12
C LYS A 357 12.48 18.02 -17.98
N LEU A 358 12.35 17.43 -19.16
CA LEU A 358 13.44 17.27 -20.10
C LEU A 358 13.66 18.55 -20.91
N ASN A 359 14.92 18.85 -21.19
CA ASN A 359 15.31 19.90 -22.11
C ASN A 359 15.47 19.31 -23.52
N ARG A 360 14.99 20.02 -24.53
CA ARG A 360 15.22 19.65 -25.92
C ARG A 360 16.63 20.05 -26.36
N GLY A 361 17.47 19.07 -26.70
CA GLY A 361 18.69 19.25 -27.50
C GLY A 361 18.38 19.27 -28.99
N PRO A 362 19.37 19.45 -29.83
CA PRO A 362 19.19 19.46 -31.29
C PRO A 362 18.60 18.15 -31.85
N THR A 363 18.98 17.02 -31.29
CA THR A 363 18.57 15.67 -31.72
C THR A 363 18.17 14.74 -30.57
N THR A 364 18.41 15.13 -29.32
CA THR A 364 18.19 14.29 -28.13
C THR A 364 17.41 15.02 -27.03
N LEU A 365 16.99 14.28 -26.00
CA LEU A 365 16.32 14.81 -24.81
C LEU A 365 17.28 14.71 -23.62
N LEU A 366 17.66 15.87 -23.08
CA LEU A 366 18.57 16.00 -21.95
C LEU A 366 17.82 16.07 -20.63
N CYS A 367 18.16 15.18 -19.71
CA CYS A 367 17.69 15.30 -18.32
C CYS A 367 18.69 16.10 -17.47
N PRO A 368 18.34 17.31 -17.00
CA PRO A 368 19.27 18.14 -16.22
C PRO A 368 19.62 17.53 -14.87
N LYS A 369 18.73 16.73 -14.27
CA LYS A 369 18.93 16.09 -12.97
C LYS A 369 19.76 14.81 -13.07
N CYS A 370 19.43 13.91 -14.00
CA CYS A 370 20.17 12.65 -14.21
C CYS A 370 21.46 12.86 -15.00
N ARG A 371 21.65 14.04 -15.64
CA ARG A 371 22.74 14.33 -16.58
C ARG A 371 22.82 13.32 -17.73
N ASN A 372 21.67 12.76 -18.12
CA ASN A 372 21.55 11.82 -19.21
C ASN A 372 21.18 12.58 -20.49
N GLU A 373 22.03 12.48 -21.52
CA GLU A 373 21.88 13.18 -22.81
C GLU A 373 20.95 12.44 -23.78
N ASP A 374 20.52 11.22 -23.42
CA ASP A 374 19.57 10.40 -24.18
C ASP A 374 18.51 9.84 -23.23
N ALA A 375 17.81 10.74 -22.52
CA ALA A 375 16.84 10.36 -21.52
C ALA A 375 15.54 9.83 -22.14
N THR A 376 15.06 8.70 -21.61
CA THR A 376 13.74 8.17 -22.00
C THR A 376 12.64 9.13 -21.54
N ALA A 377 11.81 9.55 -22.49
CA ALA A 377 10.74 10.52 -22.28
C ALA A 377 9.45 9.87 -21.75
N LEU A 378 8.76 10.59 -20.87
CA LEU A 378 7.40 10.31 -20.40
C LEU A 378 6.58 11.60 -20.46
N ALA A 379 5.36 11.53 -20.98
CA ALA A 379 4.44 12.67 -20.95
C ALA A 379 3.74 12.76 -19.59
N ASN A 380 3.79 13.93 -18.99
CA ASN A 380 3.13 14.25 -17.73
C ASN A 380 2.16 15.42 -17.91
N TYR A 381 1.08 15.43 -17.14
CA TYR A 381 0.08 16.51 -17.18
C TYR A 381 0.64 17.86 -16.75
N ARG A 382 0.21 18.91 -17.43
CA ARG A 382 0.30 20.31 -17.05
C ARG A 382 -1.00 21.01 -17.47
N VAL A 383 -2.00 20.93 -16.62
CA VAL A 383 -3.32 21.45 -16.93
C VAL A 383 -3.61 22.68 -16.08
N GLU A 384 -4.07 23.75 -16.69
CA GLU A 384 -4.51 24.95 -16.00
C GLU A 384 -6.02 24.92 -15.83
N LEU A 385 -6.47 24.88 -14.56
CA LEU A 385 -7.88 24.92 -14.20
C LEU A 385 -8.26 26.29 -13.69
N SER A 386 -9.31 26.89 -14.25
CA SER A 386 -9.99 28.00 -13.62
C SER A 386 -10.92 27.45 -12.55
N VAL A 387 -10.77 27.90 -11.31
CA VAL A 387 -11.58 27.47 -10.19
C VAL A 387 -12.10 28.67 -9.41
N TYR A 388 -13.28 28.53 -8.81
CA TYR A 388 -13.87 29.56 -7.97
C TYR A 388 -14.51 28.96 -6.72
N ASP A 389 -14.56 29.75 -5.68
CA ASP A 389 -15.38 29.54 -4.48
C ASP A 389 -16.37 30.71 -4.31
N ASN A 390 -17.04 30.78 -3.15
CA ASN A 390 -18.02 31.83 -2.89
C ASN A 390 -17.41 33.25 -2.80
N GLU A 391 -16.06 33.36 -2.71
CA GLU A 391 -15.39 34.63 -2.45
C GLU A 391 -14.48 35.09 -3.60
N ALA A 392 -13.86 34.15 -4.31
CA ALA A 392 -12.84 34.47 -5.31
C ALA A 392 -12.74 33.44 -6.43
N GLN A 393 -12.00 33.82 -7.47
CA GLN A 393 -11.63 32.95 -8.58
C GLN A 393 -10.11 32.97 -8.77
N CYS A 394 -9.52 31.82 -9.10
CA CYS A 394 -8.10 31.75 -9.41
C CYS A 394 -7.81 30.65 -10.44
N THR A 395 -6.53 30.52 -10.82
CA THR A 395 -6.08 29.44 -11.71
C THR A 395 -5.16 28.52 -10.92
N PHE A 396 -5.48 27.22 -10.94
CA PHE A 396 -4.61 26.17 -10.43
C PHE A 396 -3.92 25.47 -11.58
N ILE A 397 -2.65 25.06 -11.37
CA ILE A 397 -1.90 24.27 -12.31
C ILE A 397 -1.78 22.86 -11.75
N ILE A 398 -2.34 21.89 -12.45
CA ILE A 398 -2.24 20.48 -12.12
C ILE A 398 -1.05 19.89 -12.86
N LEU A 399 -0.18 19.20 -12.12
CA LEU A 399 1.05 18.60 -12.64
C LEU A 399 1.09 17.07 -12.40
N GLY A 400 1.67 16.34 -13.35
CA GLY A 400 2.04 14.93 -13.19
C GLY A 400 0.89 14.01 -12.80
N ASP A 401 1.05 13.25 -11.72
CA ASP A 401 0.10 12.22 -11.28
C ASP A 401 -1.25 12.77 -10.82
N ALA A 402 -1.33 14.02 -10.36
CA ALA A 402 -2.60 14.66 -10.00
C ALA A 402 -3.56 14.75 -11.18
N GLY A 403 -3.04 14.97 -12.40
CA GLY A 403 -3.83 14.94 -13.62
C GLY A 403 -4.37 13.54 -13.94
N LYS A 404 -3.59 12.50 -13.62
CA LYS A 404 -4.03 11.11 -13.75
C LYS A 404 -5.13 10.76 -12.75
N GLU A 405 -5.01 11.21 -11.51
CA GLU A 405 -6.04 11.02 -10.48
C GLU A 405 -7.37 11.66 -10.89
N LEU A 406 -7.33 12.89 -11.45
CA LEU A 406 -8.50 13.60 -11.92
C LEU A 406 -9.16 12.93 -13.14
N THR A 407 -8.36 12.47 -14.12
CA THR A 407 -8.88 11.96 -15.41
C THR A 407 -9.03 10.44 -15.45
N GLY A 408 -8.46 9.72 -14.50
CA GLY A 408 -8.37 8.26 -14.51
C GLY A 408 -7.41 7.68 -15.56
N ARG A 409 -6.72 8.54 -16.36
CA ARG A 409 -5.85 8.14 -17.48
C ARG A 409 -4.48 8.81 -17.37
N LYS A 410 -3.44 8.19 -17.92
CA LYS A 410 -2.12 8.81 -18.05
C LYS A 410 -2.11 9.80 -19.22
N ALA A 411 -1.30 10.85 -19.13
CA ALA A 411 -1.13 11.82 -20.21
C ALA A 411 -0.70 11.14 -21.53
N SER A 412 0.20 10.15 -21.46
CA SER A 412 0.61 9.36 -22.63
C SER A 412 -0.56 8.63 -23.30
N GLU A 413 -1.48 8.07 -22.53
CA GLU A 413 -2.64 7.34 -23.06
C GLU A 413 -3.63 8.26 -23.79
N LEU A 414 -3.75 9.52 -23.33
CA LEU A 414 -4.58 10.51 -24.03
C LEU A 414 -3.91 11.00 -25.31
N ILE A 415 -2.60 11.17 -25.32
CA ILE A 415 -1.84 11.54 -26.53
C ILE A 415 -1.97 10.42 -27.58
N ASP A 416 -1.77 9.16 -27.19
CA ASP A 416 -1.86 8.02 -28.10
C ASP A 416 -3.28 7.89 -28.68
N ALA A 417 -4.30 8.10 -27.86
CA ALA A 417 -5.71 8.10 -28.32
C ALA A 417 -6.00 9.23 -29.32
N TYR A 418 -5.45 10.41 -29.08
CA TYR A 418 -5.61 11.54 -30.01
C TYR A 418 -4.91 11.29 -31.36
N VAL A 419 -3.68 10.78 -31.33
CA VAL A 419 -2.91 10.44 -32.54
C VAL A 419 -3.59 9.33 -33.36
N GLN A 420 -4.30 8.40 -32.73
CA GLN A 420 -5.06 7.35 -33.43
C GLN A 420 -6.39 7.84 -34.01
N SER A 421 -6.89 9.00 -33.58
CA SER A 421 -8.17 9.56 -34.04
C SER A 421 -8.02 10.58 -35.18
N VAL A 422 -6.78 10.93 -35.54
CA VAL A 422 -6.43 11.81 -36.66
C VAL A 422 -5.85 10.97 -37.81
#